data_21a5e9cb65ca1eb4d852bcd1e34469d4
#
_entry.id   21a5e9cb65ca1eb4d852bcd1e34469d4
#
_cell.length_a   1.000
_cell.length_b   1.000
_cell.length_c   1.000
_cell.angle_alpha   90.00
_cell.angle_beta   90.00
_cell.angle_gamma   90.00
#
_symmetry.space_group_name_H-M   'P 1'
#
loop_
_entity.id
_entity.type
_entity.pdbx_description
1 polymer ?
#
loop_
_entity_poly.entity_id
_entity_poly.type
_entity_poly.pdbx_seq_one_letter_code
_entity_poly.pdbx_strand_id
1 'polypeptide(L)'
;MKDCLFCKIIAGEISSKKMYEDDLCYVFCDIDPKAKYHYLMVAKKHFAYLSDMDEGDCLLLGKMLATIPKLKDILHLEGGYRVVINQGENAGQTVFHLHIHILAGQKMGWNPA
;
A
#
# COMPACT_ATOMS: atom_id res chain seq x y z
N MET A 1 -11.20 11.44 -10.37
CA MET A 1 -10.12 10.45 -10.49
C MET A 1 -10.53 9.25 -11.35
N LYS A 2 -11.11 9.56 -12.50
CA LYS A 2 -11.67 8.53 -13.40
C LYS A 2 -10.62 7.53 -13.88
N ASP A 3 -9.40 8.00 -14.10
CA ASP A 3 -8.36 7.17 -14.69
C ASP A 3 -7.44 6.49 -13.68
N CYS A 4 -7.73 6.66 -12.38
CA CYS A 4 -6.90 6.06 -11.35
C CYS A 4 -7.33 4.63 -11.09
N LEU A 5 -6.42 3.69 -11.35
CA LEU A 5 -6.66 2.27 -11.11
C LEU A 5 -7.07 2.00 -9.65
N PHE A 6 -6.36 2.61 -8.69
CA PHE A 6 -6.63 2.35 -7.28
C PHE A 6 -7.94 3.00 -6.82
N CYS A 7 -8.29 4.17 -7.36
CA CYS A 7 -9.61 4.74 -7.09
C CYS A 7 -10.72 3.80 -7.57
N LYS A 8 -10.54 3.17 -8.71
CA LYS A 8 -11.51 2.21 -9.26
C LYS A 8 -11.61 0.95 -8.41
N ILE A 9 -10.48 0.48 -7.87
CA ILE A 9 -10.48 -0.68 -6.97
C ILE A 9 -11.22 -0.35 -5.68
N ILE A 10 -10.96 0.82 -5.10
CA ILE A 10 -11.63 1.28 -3.87
C ILE A 10 -13.14 1.40 -4.10
N ALA A 11 -13.54 1.88 -5.27
CA ALA A 11 -14.95 2.04 -5.62
C ALA A 11 -15.65 0.72 -5.99
N GLY A 12 -14.88 -0.37 -6.12
CA GLY A 12 -15.44 -1.67 -6.49
C GLY A 12 -15.65 -1.86 -7.98
N GLU A 13 -15.17 -0.93 -8.81
CA GLU A 13 -15.31 -1.01 -10.27
C GLU A 13 -14.35 -2.03 -10.89
N ILE A 14 -13.22 -2.28 -10.23
CA ILE A 14 -12.23 -3.29 -10.62
C ILE A 14 -12.06 -4.23 -9.44
N SER A 15 -12.15 -5.53 -9.69
CA SER A 15 -12.03 -6.53 -8.63
C SER A 15 -10.60 -6.61 -8.09
N SER A 16 -10.48 -6.98 -6.82
CA SER A 16 -9.21 -7.18 -6.15
C SER A 16 -9.42 -8.19 -5.03
N LYS A 17 -8.33 -8.79 -4.56
CA LYS A 17 -8.40 -9.66 -3.39
C LYS A 17 -8.21 -8.80 -2.14
N LYS A 18 -9.31 -8.28 -1.62
CA LYS A 18 -9.31 -7.41 -0.45
C LYS A 18 -8.93 -8.18 0.80
N MET A 19 -8.01 -7.62 1.58
CA MET A 19 -7.58 -8.15 2.86
C MET A 19 -8.11 -7.33 4.03
N TYR A 20 -8.29 -6.02 3.85
CA TYR A 20 -8.72 -5.13 4.92
C TYR A 20 -9.21 -3.82 4.32
N GLU A 21 -10.12 -3.17 5.03
CA GLU A 21 -10.62 -1.85 4.64
C GLU A 21 -11.13 -1.12 5.87
N ASP A 22 -10.82 0.17 5.96
CA ASP A 22 -11.42 1.07 6.95
C ASP A 22 -11.73 2.42 6.28
N ASP A 23 -12.04 3.44 7.08
CA ASP A 23 -12.40 4.75 6.54
C ASP A 23 -11.24 5.43 5.81
N LEU A 24 -10.01 5.05 6.10
CA LEU A 24 -8.81 5.74 5.63
C LEU A 24 -8.09 5.01 4.51
N CYS A 25 -8.14 3.69 4.51
CA CYS A 25 -7.34 2.89 3.59
C CYS A 25 -8.01 1.59 3.16
N TYR A 26 -7.43 1.01 2.13
CA TYR A 26 -7.88 -0.25 1.54
C TYR A 26 -6.64 -1.10 1.28
N VAL A 27 -6.66 -2.35 1.71
CA VAL A 27 -5.51 -3.27 1.55
C VAL A 27 -5.93 -4.46 0.72
N PHE A 28 -5.14 -4.75 -0.32
CA PHE A 28 -5.41 -5.88 -1.21
C PHE A 28 -4.10 -6.54 -1.67
N CYS A 29 -4.20 -7.77 -2.17
CA CYS A 29 -3.04 -8.51 -2.65
C CYS A 29 -2.53 -7.92 -3.97
N ASP A 30 -1.20 -7.80 -4.09
CA ASP A 30 -0.57 -7.44 -5.36
C ASP A 30 -0.72 -8.63 -6.33
N ILE A 31 -1.12 -8.36 -7.56
CA ILE A 31 -1.30 -9.41 -8.58
C ILE A 31 0.04 -9.89 -9.16
N ASP A 32 1.11 -9.16 -8.92
CA ASP A 32 2.46 -9.51 -9.36
C ASP A 32 3.41 -9.48 -8.15
N PRO A 33 3.27 -10.44 -7.21
CA PRO A 33 3.95 -10.37 -5.94
C PRO A 33 5.46 -10.52 -6.08
N LYS A 34 6.18 -9.73 -5.29
CA LYS A 34 7.65 -9.74 -5.21
C LYS A 34 8.15 -10.47 -3.97
N ALA A 35 7.25 -10.98 -3.14
CA ALA A 35 7.56 -11.79 -1.96
C ALA A 35 6.43 -12.80 -1.78
N LYS A 36 6.61 -13.74 -0.85
CA LYS A 36 5.58 -14.74 -0.55
C LYS A 36 4.23 -14.10 -0.25
N TYR A 37 4.24 -13.03 0.54
CA TYR A 37 3.07 -12.17 0.77
C TYR A 37 3.42 -10.77 0.35
N HIS A 38 2.63 -10.20 -0.53
CA HIS A 38 2.85 -8.85 -1.04
C HIS A 38 1.50 -8.16 -1.17
N TYR A 39 1.31 -7.14 -0.36
CA TYR A 39 0.05 -6.37 -0.30
C TYR A 39 0.28 -4.93 -0.69
N LEU A 40 -0.78 -4.30 -1.16
CA LEU A 40 -0.81 -2.86 -1.40
C LEU A 40 -1.80 -2.24 -0.42
N MET A 41 -1.34 -1.26 0.35
CA MET A 41 -2.18 -0.46 1.22
C MET A 41 -2.34 0.90 0.56
N VAL A 42 -3.56 1.23 0.15
CA VAL A 42 -3.82 2.46 -0.58
C VAL A 42 -4.68 3.40 0.26
N ALA A 43 -4.36 4.70 0.20
CA ALA A 43 -5.16 5.71 0.86
C ALA A 43 -6.48 5.89 0.11
N LYS A 44 -7.59 6.06 0.83
CA LYS A 44 -8.87 6.36 0.19
C LYS A 44 -8.88 7.76 -0.40
N LYS A 45 -8.15 8.69 0.22
CA LYS A 45 -7.94 10.01 -0.36
C LYS A 45 -6.91 9.89 -1.49
N HIS A 46 -7.23 10.44 -2.65
CA HIS A 46 -6.31 10.41 -3.78
C HIS A 46 -5.27 11.52 -3.67
N PHE A 47 -4.00 11.13 -3.60
CA PHE A 47 -2.85 12.00 -3.83
C PHE A 47 -1.71 11.09 -4.34
N ALA A 48 -0.86 11.64 -5.22
CA ALA A 48 0.08 10.80 -5.96
C ALA A 48 1.43 10.62 -5.27
N TYR A 49 1.94 11.67 -4.64
CA TYR A 49 3.34 11.72 -4.20
C TYR A 49 3.47 12.12 -2.74
N LEU A 50 4.53 11.61 -2.10
CA LEU A 50 4.92 12.07 -0.76
C LEU A 50 5.12 13.58 -0.73
N SER A 51 5.70 14.15 -1.79
CA SER A 51 5.97 15.57 -1.88
C SER A 51 4.72 16.44 -2.01
N ASP A 52 3.56 15.85 -2.30
CA ASP A 52 2.29 16.58 -2.42
C ASP A 52 1.51 16.64 -1.10
N MET A 53 2.03 16.01 -0.05
CA MET A 53 1.30 15.86 1.20
C MET A 53 1.28 17.15 2.01
N ASP A 54 0.08 17.51 2.48
CA ASP A 54 -0.09 18.55 3.50
C ASP A 54 -0.04 17.92 4.89
N GLU A 55 -0.27 18.72 5.94
CA GLU A 55 -0.26 18.23 7.33
C GLU A 55 -1.30 17.13 7.57
N GLY A 56 -2.49 17.31 7.00
CA GLY A 56 -3.56 16.31 7.14
C GLY A 56 -3.20 15.00 6.47
N ASP A 57 -2.55 15.06 5.32
CA ASP A 57 -2.08 13.87 4.60
C ASP A 57 -0.97 13.15 5.39
N CYS A 58 -0.11 13.90 6.08
CA CYS A 58 0.91 13.32 6.94
C CYS A 58 0.29 12.57 8.11
N LEU A 59 -0.77 13.11 8.72
CA LEU A 59 -1.51 12.43 9.77
C LEU A 59 -2.19 11.17 9.25
N LEU A 60 -2.76 11.24 8.06
CA LEU A 60 -3.38 10.10 7.40
C LEU A 60 -2.35 8.99 7.17
N LEU A 61 -1.20 9.32 6.61
CA LEU A 61 -0.15 8.34 6.36
C LEU A 61 0.34 7.71 7.65
N GLY A 62 0.51 8.51 8.71
CA GLY A 62 0.89 8.01 10.02
C GLY A 62 -0.11 7.00 10.57
N LYS A 63 -1.40 7.27 10.42
CA LYS A 63 -2.46 6.34 10.84
C LYS A 63 -2.45 5.06 10.00
N MET A 64 -2.20 5.17 8.71
CA MET A 64 -2.08 4.00 7.84
C MET A 64 -0.91 3.11 8.30
N LEU A 65 0.25 3.71 8.54
CA LEU A 65 1.41 2.97 9.03
C LEU A 65 1.15 2.32 10.38
N ALA A 66 0.46 3.02 11.28
CA ALA A 66 0.11 2.48 12.59
C ALA A 66 -0.88 1.32 12.51
N THR A 67 -1.66 1.24 11.44
CA THR A 67 -2.62 0.16 11.22
C THR A 67 -1.92 -1.15 10.84
N ILE A 68 -0.79 -1.09 10.16
CA ILE A 68 -0.09 -2.28 9.66
C ILE A 68 0.17 -3.33 10.75
N PRO A 69 0.79 -2.98 11.90
CA PRO A 69 1.02 -4.00 12.94
C PRO A 69 -0.25 -4.61 13.50
N LYS A 70 -1.38 -3.90 13.44
CA LYS A 70 -2.67 -4.44 13.88
C LYS A 70 -3.20 -5.52 12.94
N LEU A 71 -2.69 -5.59 11.73
CA LEU A 71 -3.07 -6.57 10.71
C LEU A 71 -2.12 -7.76 10.67
N LYS A 72 -1.30 -7.93 11.69
CA LYS A 72 -0.25 -8.94 11.73
C LYS A 72 -0.75 -10.34 11.38
N ASP A 73 -1.88 -10.75 11.95
CA ASP A 73 -2.40 -12.09 11.73
C ASP A 73 -3.03 -12.25 10.35
N ILE A 74 -3.78 -11.25 9.90
CA ILE A 74 -4.45 -11.26 8.61
C ILE A 74 -3.43 -11.26 7.46
N LEU A 75 -2.37 -10.48 7.59
CA LEU A 75 -1.38 -10.28 6.55
C LEU A 75 -0.14 -11.17 6.70
N HIS A 76 -0.12 -12.06 7.68
CA HIS A 76 1.02 -12.96 7.91
C HIS A 76 2.35 -12.21 8.09
N LEU A 77 2.35 -11.26 9.04
CA LEU A 77 3.52 -10.40 9.26
C LEU A 77 4.46 -10.90 10.34
N GLU A 78 4.18 -12.05 10.96
CA GLU A 78 5.05 -12.64 11.98
C GLU A 78 6.43 -12.92 11.38
N GLY A 79 7.45 -12.62 12.11
CA GLY A 79 8.82 -12.80 11.62
C GLY A 79 9.40 -11.57 10.94
N GLY A 80 8.59 -10.58 10.67
CA GLY A 80 9.05 -9.32 10.09
C GLY A 80 8.45 -9.05 8.72
N TYR A 81 8.51 -7.80 8.34
CA TYR A 81 7.95 -7.35 7.06
C TYR A 81 8.68 -6.09 6.60
N ARG A 82 8.59 -5.85 5.31
CA ARG A 82 9.19 -4.66 4.69
C ARG A 82 8.07 -3.76 4.18
N VAL A 83 8.24 -2.47 4.41
CA VAL A 83 7.33 -1.43 3.93
C VAL A 83 8.07 -0.58 2.92
N VAL A 84 7.47 -0.37 1.75
CA VAL A 84 8.08 0.40 0.67
C VAL A 84 7.08 1.39 0.11
N ILE A 85 7.49 2.65 0.00
CA ILE A 85 6.74 3.70 -0.69
C ILE A 85 7.63 4.23 -1.80
N ASN A 86 7.17 4.13 -3.04
CA ASN A 86 7.92 4.62 -4.20
C ASN A 86 7.35 5.97 -4.63
N GLN A 87 8.22 6.93 -4.91
CA GLN A 87 7.81 8.19 -5.50
C GLN A 87 8.50 8.39 -6.84
N GLY A 88 7.70 8.53 -7.89
CA GLY A 88 8.18 8.88 -9.21
C GLY A 88 8.63 7.69 -10.04
N GLU A 89 8.82 7.93 -11.34
CA GLU A 89 9.15 6.88 -12.30
C GLU A 89 10.46 6.16 -11.99
N ASN A 90 11.48 6.91 -11.59
CA ASN A 90 12.79 6.32 -11.32
C ASN A 90 12.78 5.38 -10.11
N ALA A 91 11.80 5.54 -9.22
CA ALA A 91 11.64 4.65 -8.08
C ALA A 91 10.71 3.47 -8.39
N GLY A 92 10.15 3.42 -9.61
CA GLY A 92 9.26 2.35 -10.02
C GLY A 92 7.80 2.58 -9.71
N GLN A 93 7.40 3.82 -9.43
CA GLN A 93 6.00 4.14 -9.24
C GLN A 93 5.28 4.10 -10.59
N THR A 94 4.34 3.19 -10.76
CA THR A 94 3.58 3.03 -12.00
C THR A 94 2.13 3.45 -11.87
N VAL A 95 1.60 3.48 -10.65
CA VAL A 95 0.25 3.98 -10.37
C VAL A 95 0.39 5.23 -9.50
N PHE A 96 -0.15 6.35 -9.99
CA PHE A 96 0.03 7.66 -9.36
C PHE A 96 -1.09 7.95 -8.35
N HIS A 97 -1.14 7.09 -7.37
CA HIS A 97 -1.98 7.17 -6.18
C HIS A 97 -1.13 6.58 -5.06
N LEU A 98 -0.89 7.34 -4.01
CA LEU A 98 0.01 6.91 -2.95
C LEU A 98 -0.39 5.55 -2.42
N HIS A 99 0.56 4.65 -2.38
CA HIS A 99 0.36 3.30 -1.86
C HIS A 99 1.62 2.80 -1.17
N ILE A 100 1.39 1.91 -0.22
CA ILE A 100 2.44 1.30 0.58
C ILE A 100 2.50 -0.17 0.18
N HIS A 101 3.68 -0.62 -0.26
CA HIS A 101 3.93 -2.05 -0.45
C HIS A 101 4.25 -2.65 0.91
N ILE A 102 3.61 -3.77 1.23
CA ILE A 102 3.90 -4.56 2.43
C ILE A 102 4.34 -5.94 1.96
N LEU A 103 5.59 -6.29 2.25
CA LEU A 103 6.18 -7.55 1.80
C LEU A 103 6.58 -8.38 3.02
N ALA A 104 6.21 -9.66 3.01
CA ALA A 104 6.41 -10.52 4.17
C ALA A 104 6.50 -11.99 3.76
N GLY A 105 6.71 -12.86 4.74
CA GLY A 105 6.60 -14.31 4.57
C GLY A 105 7.88 -15.01 4.14
N GLN A 106 8.97 -14.27 3.97
CA GLN A 106 10.25 -14.84 3.57
C GLN A 106 11.39 -13.96 4.03
N LYS A 107 12.58 -14.54 4.11
CA LYS A 107 13.77 -13.73 4.37
C LYS A 107 14.11 -12.92 3.13
N MET A 108 14.28 -11.63 3.31
CA MET A 108 14.61 -10.68 2.25
C MET A 108 16.03 -10.17 2.43
N GLY A 109 16.74 -9.94 1.31
CA GLY A 109 18.05 -9.31 1.36
C GLY A 109 17.92 -7.81 1.64
N TRP A 110 19.05 -7.16 1.85
CA TRP A 110 19.07 -5.72 2.08
C TRP A 110 18.69 -4.92 0.82
N ASN A 111 19.00 -5.44 -0.36
CA ASN A 111 18.70 -4.73 -1.61
C ASN A 111 17.19 -4.54 -1.78
N PRO A 112 16.68 -3.31 -1.71
CA PRO A 112 15.23 -3.06 -1.80
C PRO A 112 14.70 -3.04 -3.22
N ALA A 113 15.55 -3.09 -4.20
CA ALA A 113 15.15 -2.99 -5.60
C ALA A 113 14.54 -4.27 -6.17
#